data_dd80c653c8677a736b6e3c1eed2a63ec
#
_entry.id   dd80c653c8677a736b6e3c1eed2a63ec
#
_cell.length_a   1.000
_cell.length_b   1.000
_cell.length_c   1.000
_cell.angle_alpha   90.00
_cell.angle_beta   90.00
_cell.angle_gamma   90.00
#
_symmetry.space_group_name_H-M   'P 1'
#
loop_
_entity.id
_entity.type
_entity.pdbx_description
1 polymer ?
#
loop_
_entity_poly.entity_id
_entity_poly.type
_entity_poly.pdbx_seq_one_letter_code
_entity_poly.pdbx_strand_id
1 'polypeptide(L)'
;MSRRIGIFLSAVVLTAAVGVAAVGAQGPGKMAMMHGDDPNHMADMTLIHFLLDNGKQVTRTITDLPNGVETVTESADPAIAAKIREHVGAMYRRVADNKPIHMRDPLFRELFANADKIVMRSEATEKGVKVVETSADPKVVALIKAHAQVVSKFIENGRAEAMRNHPLPD
;
A
#
# COMPACT_ATOMS: atom_id res chain seq x y z
N MET A 1 -49.04 22.28 -41.10
CA MET A 1 -49.44 22.19 -39.67
C MET A 1 -48.70 20.99 -39.07
N SER A 2 -47.56 21.25 -38.43
CA SER A 2 -46.73 20.23 -37.81
C SER A 2 -46.59 20.57 -36.33
N ARG A 3 -47.19 19.77 -35.46
CA ARG A 3 -47.12 19.89 -34.01
C ARG A 3 -45.78 19.31 -33.52
N ARG A 4 -44.92 20.16 -32.93
CA ARG A 4 -43.75 19.74 -32.22
C ARG A 4 -44.13 19.38 -30.76
N ILE A 5 -43.89 18.12 -30.40
CA ILE A 5 -44.05 17.60 -29.04
C ILE A 5 -42.74 17.88 -28.34
N GLY A 6 -42.76 18.75 -27.35
CA GLY A 6 -41.62 19.02 -26.45
C GLY A 6 -41.58 17.96 -25.36
N ILE A 7 -40.45 17.25 -25.28
CA ILE A 7 -40.15 16.30 -24.18
C ILE A 7 -39.42 17.10 -23.11
N PHE A 8 -40.06 17.30 -21.96
CA PHE A 8 -39.44 17.86 -20.77
C PHE A 8 -38.67 16.73 -20.06
N LEU A 9 -37.34 16.78 -20.08
CA LEU A 9 -36.48 15.96 -19.21
C LEU A 9 -36.45 16.62 -17.84
N SER A 10 -37.12 16.01 -16.86
CA SER A 10 -36.97 16.41 -15.45
C SER A 10 -35.64 15.85 -14.92
N ALA A 11 -34.70 16.73 -14.63
CA ALA A 11 -33.47 16.39 -13.90
C ALA A 11 -33.81 16.17 -12.43
N VAL A 12 -33.71 14.97 -11.94
CA VAL A 12 -33.74 14.65 -10.52
C VAL A 12 -32.36 14.98 -9.94
N VAL A 13 -32.29 16.06 -9.18
CA VAL A 13 -31.09 16.39 -8.39
C VAL A 13 -31.13 15.55 -7.13
N LEU A 14 -30.28 14.55 -7.06
CA LEU A 14 -30.06 13.75 -5.85
C LEU A 14 -29.04 14.49 -4.97
N THR A 15 -29.52 15.21 -3.96
CA THR A 15 -28.66 15.81 -2.93
C THR A 15 -28.18 14.73 -1.97
N ALA A 16 -26.93 14.32 -2.11
CA ALA A 16 -26.25 13.49 -1.12
C ALA A 16 -25.92 14.35 0.10
N ALA A 17 -26.60 14.12 1.21
CA ALA A 17 -26.23 14.69 2.51
C ALA A 17 -24.91 14.05 2.98
N VAL A 18 -23.83 14.83 2.99
CA VAL A 18 -22.56 14.45 3.60
C VAL A 18 -22.72 14.62 5.10
N GLY A 19 -22.95 13.51 5.80
CA GLY A 19 -22.89 13.46 7.25
C GLY A 19 -21.43 13.59 7.70
N VAL A 20 -21.10 14.74 8.31
CA VAL A 20 -19.83 14.93 9.02
C VAL A 20 -19.93 14.15 10.33
N ALA A 21 -19.36 12.94 10.39
CA ALA A 21 -19.16 12.24 11.65
C ALA A 21 -17.99 12.93 12.38
N ALA A 22 -18.29 13.51 13.55
CA ALA A 22 -17.29 14.03 14.47
C ALA A 22 -16.37 12.88 14.91
N VAL A 23 -15.09 12.93 14.52
CA VAL A 23 -14.05 12.04 15.02
C VAL A 23 -13.74 12.48 16.44
N GLY A 24 -14.27 11.72 17.43
CA GLY A 24 -13.90 11.88 18.83
C GLY A 24 -12.42 11.54 19.00
N ALA A 25 -11.67 12.48 19.59
CA ALA A 25 -10.29 12.27 20.00
C ALA A 25 -10.22 11.09 20.99
N GLN A 26 -9.77 9.93 20.53
CA GLN A 26 -9.40 8.81 21.40
C GLN A 26 -7.94 9.02 21.81
N GLY A 27 -7.74 9.16 23.12
CA GLY A 27 -6.44 9.28 23.75
C GLY A 27 -5.55 8.05 23.49
N PRO A 28 -4.26 8.04 23.94
CA PRO A 28 -3.30 6.98 23.65
C PRO A 28 -3.77 5.65 24.26
N GLY A 29 -4.60 4.94 23.51
CA GLY A 29 -5.16 3.65 23.88
C GLY A 29 -4.24 2.53 23.46
N LYS A 30 -3.63 1.89 24.48
CA LYS A 30 -3.18 0.49 24.54
C LYS A 30 -2.87 -0.15 23.17
N MET A 31 -1.58 -0.33 22.90
CA MET A 31 -1.13 -1.33 21.93
C MET A 31 -1.74 -2.69 22.32
N ALA A 32 -2.86 -3.03 21.72
CA ALA A 32 -3.37 -4.38 21.76
C ALA A 32 -2.51 -5.20 20.80
N MET A 33 -1.54 -5.92 21.36
CA MET A 33 -0.94 -7.07 20.69
C MET A 33 -2.05 -8.13 20.56
N MET A 34 -2.77 -8.12 19.45
CA MET A 34 -3.67 -9.20 19.11
C MET A 34 -3.60 -9.44 17.60
N HIS A 35 -2.72 -10.35 17.19
CA HIS A 35 -2.73 -10.93 15.85
C HIS A 35 -4.02 -11.74 15.57
N GLY A 36 -4.94 -11.85 16.56
CA GLY A 36 -6.13 -12.68 16.49
C GLY A 36 -7.31 -12.10 15.70
N ASP A 37 -7.33 -10.78 15.45
CA ASP A 37 -8.50 -10.12 14.86
C ASP A 37 -8.32 -9.65 13.40
N ASP A 38 -7.21 -10.03 12.75
CA ASP A 38 -7.00 -9.72 11.33
C ASP A 38 -7.24 -10.96 10.45
N PRO A 39 -8.42 -11.11 9.85
CA PRO A 39 -8.77 -12.30 9.07
C PRO A 39 -7.90 -12.48 7.82
N ASN A 40 -7.23 -11.40 7.36
CA ASN A 40 -6.38 -11.43 6.18
C ASN A 40 -4.91 -11.71 6.52
N HIS A 41 -4.52 -11.71 7.80
CA HIS A 41 -3.11 -11.82 8.19
C HIS A 41 -2.42 -13.05 7.60
N MET A 42 -3.02 -14.23 7.75
CA MET A 42 -2.43 -15.49 7.27
C MET A 42 -2.36 -15.54 5.73
N ALA A 43 -3.38 -15.02 5.05
CA ALA A 43 -3.40 -14.96 3.58
C ALA A 43 -2.29 -14.03 3.07
N ASP A 44 -2.15 -12.85 3.66
CA ASP A 44 -1.11 -11.89 3.28
C ASP A 44 0.29 -12.42 3.59
N MET A 45 0.49 -13.11 4.72
CA MET A 45 1.78 -13.76 5.05
C MET A 45 2.13 -14.87 4.06
N THR A 46 1.14 -15.69 3.65
CA THR A 46 1.35 -16.73 2.64
C THR A 46 1.80 -16.12 1.31
N LEU A 47 1.15 -15.02 0.92
CA LEU A 47 1.47 -14.29 -0.30
C LEU A 47 2.87 -13.65 -0.24
N ILE A 48 3.22 -13.02 0.88
CA ILE A 48 4.56 -12.48 1.12
C ILE A 48 5.61 -13.60 1.03
N HIS A 49 5.39 -14.72 1.70
CA HIS A 49 6.32 -15.84 1.65
C HIS A 49 6.51 -16.39 0.23
N PHE A 50 5.43 -16.51 -0.54
CA PHE A 50 5.51 -16.91 -1.94
C PHE A 50 6.40 -15.95 -2.75
N LEU A 51 6.23 -14.64 -2.59
CA LEU A 51 7.04 -13.64 -3.32
C LEU A 51 8.51 -13.67 -2.88
N LEU A 52 8.79 -13.81 -1.57
CA LEU A 52 10.15 -13.93 -1.05
C LEU A 52 10.87 -15.16 -1.62
N ASP A 53 10.17 -16.30 -1.76
CA ASP A 53 10.73 -17.53 -2.28
C ASP A 53 10.98 -17.47 -3.80
N ASN A 54 10.26 -16.59 -4.51
CA ASN A 54 10.37 -16.40 -5.96
C ASN A 54 11.08 -15.11 -6.36
N GLY A 55 11.74 -14.41 -5.44
CA GLY A 55 12.36 -13.10 -5.67
C GLY A 55 13.32 -13.05 -6.86
N LYS A 56 14.05 -14.15 -7.16
CA LYS A 56 14.96 -14.25 -8.31
C LYS A 56 14.27 -14.13 -9.68
N GLN A 57 12.94 -14.28 -9.73
CA GLN A 57 12.12 -14.15 -10.93
C GLN A 57 11.38 -12.81 -10.97
N VAL A 58 11.67 -11.93 -10.01
CA VAL A 58 11.09 -10.60 -9.90
C VAL A 58 12.13 -9.55 -10.27
N THR A 59 11.76 -8.61 -11.11
CA THR A 59 12.53 -7.40 -11.40
C THR A 59 11.88 -6.22 -10.71
N ARG A 60 12.70 -5.31 -10.18
CA ARG A 60 12.21 -4.10 -9.52
C ARG A 60 13.10 -2.91 -9.86
N THR A 61 12.47 -1.78 -10.16
CA THR A 61 13.14 -0.49 -10.33
C THR A 61 12.57 0.50 -9.31
N ILE A 62 13.41 1.42 -8.85
CA ILE A 62 13.05 2.52 -7.97
C ILE A 62 13.47 3.81 -8.65
N THR A 63 12.55 4.75 -8.76
CA THR A 63 12.81 6.12 -9.21
C THR A 63 12.51 7.05 -8.04
N ASP A 64 13.52 7.79 -7.60
CA ASP A 64 13.37 8.79 -6.56
C ASP A 64 12.57 9.99 -7.07
N LEU A 65 11.58 10.39 -6.25
CA LEU A 65 10.82 11.62 -6.44
C LEU A 65 11.22 12.63 -5.35
N PRO A 66 11.02 13.93 -5.59
CA PRO A 66 11.28 14.95 -4.56
C PRO A 66 10.51 14.69 -3.25
N ASN A 67 9.32 14.11 -3.33
CA ASN A 67 8.41 13.87 -2.21
C ASN A 67 8.05 12.39 -2.01
N GLY A 68 8.85 11.44 -2.51
CA GLY A 68 8.59 10.02 -2.39
C GLY A 68 9.36 9.17 -3.37
N VAL A 69 8.73 8.09 -3.86
CA VAL A 69 9.29 7.16 -4.84
C VAL A 69 8.24 6.71 -5.85
N GLU A 70 8.69 6.38 -7.05
CA GLU A 70 7.97 5.52 -7.99
C GLU A 70 8.71 4.18 -8.06
N THR A 71 7.98 3.09 -8.03
CA THR A 71 8.55 1.75 -8.15
C THR A 71 7.79 0.95 -9.20
N VAL A 72 8.52 0.15 -10.00
CA VAL A 72 7.92 -0.82 -10.92
C VAL A 72 8.42 -2.20 -10.51
N THR A 73 7.50 -3.11 -10.22
CA THR A 73 7.80 -4.49 -9.80
C THR A 73 7.11 -5.45 -10.74
N GLU A 74 7.88 -6.30 -11.41
CA GLU A 74 7.40 -7.15 -12.50
C GLU A 74 8.01 -8.55 -12.48
N SER A 75 7.35 -9.50 -13.15
CA SER A 75 7.89 -10.81 -13.46
C SER A 75 7.47 -11.25 -14.87
N ALA A 76 8.34 -11.96 -15.55
CA ALA A 76 8.00 -12.61 -16.81
C ALA A 76 7.05 -13.80 -16.62
N ASP A 77 7.00 -14.37 -15.39
CA ASP A 77 6.05 -15.42 -15.03
C ASP A 77 4.68 -14.81 -14.72
N PRO A 78 3.61 -15.17 -15.46
CA PRO A 78 2.27 -14.61 -15.25
C PRO A 78 1.69 -14.90 -13.87
N ALA A 79 2.04 -16.04 -13.25
CA ALA A 79 1.56 -16.40 -11.92
C ALA A 79 2.22 -15.51 -10.86
N ILE A 80 3.52 -15.26 -10.97
CA ILE A 80 4.24 -14.35 -10.08
C ILE A 80 3.74 -12.91 -10.29
N ALA A 81 3.56 -12.47 -11.54
CA ALA A 81 3.01 -11.15 -11.87
C ALA A 81 1.61 -10.93 -11.23
N ALA A 82 0.75 -11.95 -11.24
CA ALA A 82 -0.54 -11.91 -10.57
C ALA A 82 -0.39 -11.77 -9.05
N LYS A 83 0.56 -12.50 -8.44
CA LYS A 83 0.82 -12.44 -7.00
C LYS A 83 1.44 -11.11 -6.57
N ILE A 84 2.25 -10.47 -7.41
CA ILE A 84 2.75 -9.11 -7.18
C ILE A 84 1.57 -8.12 -7.09
N ARG A 85 0.64 -8.16 -8.05
CA ARG A 85 -0.56 -7.28 -8.04
C ARG A 85 -1.45 -7.54 -6.81
N GLU A 86 -1.67 -8.80 -6.47
CA GLU A 86 -2.44 -9.19 -5.28
C GLU A 86 -1.82 -8.65 -4.00
N HIS A 87 -0.49 -8.80 -3.85
CA HIS A 87 0.26 -8.31 -2.70
C HIS A 87 0.18 -6.79 -2.56
N VAL A 88 0.42 -6.03 -3.64
CA VAL A 88 0.35 -4.57 -3.60
C VAL A 88 -1.07 -4.11 -3.24
N GLY A 89 -2.11 -4.75 -3.78
CA GLY A 89 -3.50 -4.47 -3.40
C GLY A 89 -3.78 -4.75 -1.92
N ALA A 90 -3.19 -5.83 -1.35
CA ALA A 90 -3.30 -6.12 0.07
C ALA A 90 -2.58 -5.06 0.93
N MET A 91 -1.37 -4.66 0.56
CA MET A 91 -0.62 -3.62 1.28
C MET A 91 -1.31 -2.25 1.21
N TYR A 92 -1.91 -1.90 0.06
CA TYR A 92 -2.73 -0.70 -0.08
C TYR A 92 -3.86 -0.66 0.98
N ARG A 93 -4.60 -1.77 1.11
CA ARG A 93 -5.67 -1.87 2.14
C ARG A 93 -5.10 -1.77 3.55
N ARG A 94 -3.94 -2.40 3.84
CA ARG A 94 -3.31 -2.33 5.15
C ARG A 94 -2.90 -0.92 5.55
N VAL A 95 -2.35 -0.14 4.61
CA VAL A 95 -2.02 1.27 4.82
C VAL A 95 -3.30 2.08 5.05
N ALA A 96 -4.33 1.92 4.20
CA ALA A 96 -5.59 2.65 4.30
C ALA A 96 -6.34 2.34 5.62
N ASP A 97 -6.33 1.09 6.07
CA ASP A 97 -7.02 0.63 7.28
C ASP A 97 -6.16 0.73 8.55
N ASN A 98 -4.91 1.18 8.42
CA ASN A 98 -3.88 1.16 9.46
C ASN A 98 -3.80 -0.21 10.17
N LYS A 99 -3.72 -1.30 9.38
CA LYS A 99 -3.54 -2.68 9.85
C LYS A 99 -2.09 -3.11 9.65
N PRO A 100 -1.20 -2.86 10.62
CA PRO A 100 0.23 -3.05 10.44
C PRO A 100 0.61 -4.51 10.28
N ILE A 101 1.69 -4.73 9.53
CA ILE A 101 2.34 -6.02 9.36
C ILE A 101 3.86 -5.84 9.54
N HIS A 102 4.58 -6.92 9.84
CA HIS A 102 6.04 -6.89 10.01
C HIS A 102 6.53 -5.97 11.14
N MET A 103 5.73 -5.85 12.20
CA MET A 103 5.91 -4.88 13.30
C MET A 103 7.14 -5.11 14.18
N ARG A 104 7.87 -6.22 14.00
CA ARG A 104 9.15 -6.44 14.66
C ARG A 104 10.22 -5.47 14.15
N ASP A 105 10.16 -5.14 12.86
CA ASP A 105 11.10 -4.25 12.20
C ASP A 105 10.79 -2.78 12.54
N PRO A 106 11.76 -2.02 13.08
CA PRO A 106 11.58 -0.61 13.41
C PRO A 106 11.13 0.26 12.23
N LEU A 107 11.66 0.02 11.03
CA LEU A 107 11.30 0.78 9.84
C LEU A 107 9.82 0.59 9.47
N PHE A 108 9.33 -0.66 9.47
CA PHE A 108 7.94 -0.94 9.16
C PHE A 108 7.00 -0.41 10.25
N ARG A 109 7.39 -0.53 11.51
CA ARG A 109 6.62 0.03 12.62
C ARG A 109 6.44 1.53 12.48
N GLU A 110 7.52 2.26 12.16
CA GLU A 110 7.48 3.71 12.00
C GLU A 110 6.71 4.12 10.75
N LEU A 111 6.83 3.36 9.64
CA LEU A 111 6.06 3.57 8.43
C LEU A 111 4.54 3.48 8.73
N PHE A 112 4.09 2.44 9.41
CA PHE A 112 2.69 2.28 9.78
C PHE A 112 2.21 3.30 10.82
N ALA A 113 3.08 3.77 11.70
CA ALA A 113 2.75 4.86 12.63
C ALA A 113 2.46 6.19 11.92
N ASN A 114 2.91 6.33 10.66
CA ASN A 114 2.69 7.50 9.82
C ASN A 114 1.85 7.18 8.56
N ALA A 115 1.08 6.08 8.56
CA ALA A 115 0.32 5.63 7.40
C ALA A 115 -0.68 6.68 6.88
N ASP A 116 -1.26 7.48 7.76
CA ASP A 116 -2.18 8.59 7.46
C ASP A 116 -1.55 9.74 6.66
N LYS A 117 -0.22 9.83 6.65
CA LYS A 117 0.55 10.83 5.89
C LYS A 117 1.06 10.30 4.54
N ILE A 118 0.83 9.02 4.24
CA ILE A 118 1.29 8.38 3.01
C ILE A 118 0.18 8.41 1.97
N VAL A 119 0.48 8.98 0.82
CA VAL A 119 -0.38 8.87 -0.37
C VAL A 119 0.20 7.80 -1.27
N MET A 120 -0.52 6.70 -1.43
CA MET A 120 -0.14 5.58 -2.29
C MET A 120 -1.09 5.49 -3.48
N ARG A 121 -0.52 5.30 -4.68
CA ARG A 121 -1.25 5.02 -5.92
C ARG A 121 -0.60 3.84 -6.61
N SER A 122 -1.42 2.94 -7.15
CA SER A 122 -0.94 1.78 -7.89
C SER A 122 -1.63 1.67 -9.24
N GLU A 123 -0.88 1.23 -10.24
CA GLU A 123 -1.34 0.98 -11.60
C GLU A 123 -0.80 -0.37 -12.07
N ALA A 124 -1.68 -1.23 -12.57
CA ALA A 124 -1.26 -2.52 -13.12
C ALA A 124 -0.45 -2.29 -14.40
N THR A 125 0.68 -2.99 -14.53
CA THR A 125 1.43 -3.12 -15.78
C THR A 125 1.11 -4.48 -16.43
N GLU A 126 1.59 -4.70 -17.64
CA GLU A 126 1.45 -6.00 -18.31
C GLU A 126 2.02 -7.15 -17.46
N LYS A 127 3.16 -6.92 -16.79
CA LYS A 127 3.94 -7.94 -16.08
C LYS A 127 3.99 -7.74 -14.55
N GLY A 128 3.20 -6.82 -14.01
CA GLY A 128 3.24 -6.53 -12.57
C GLY A 128 2.47 -5.29 -12.19
N VAL A 129 3.15 -4.37 -11.48
CA VAL A 129 2.55 -3.15 -10.93
C VAL A 129 3.56 -2.02 -10.85
N LYS A 130 3.09 -0.82 -11.13
CA LYS A 130 3.75 0.44 -10.81
C LYS A 130 3.09 1.02 -9.56
N VAL A 131 3.88 1.49 -8.61
CA VAL A 131 3.42 2.12 -7.38
C VAL A 131 4.12 3.46 -7.22
N VAL A 132 3.34 4.48 -6.85
CA VAL A 132 3.85 5.80 -6.45
C VAL A 132 3.44 6.03 -4.99
N GLU A 133 4.44 6.25 -4.13
CA GLU A 133 4.26 6.56 -2.72
C GLU A 133 4.86 7.94 -2.43
N THR A 134 4.05 8.84 -1.87
CA THR A 134 4.46 10.22 -1.59
C THR A 134 3.98 10.70 -0.24
N SER A 135 4.63 11.72 0.30
CA SER A 135 4.20 12.44 1.50
C SER A 135 4.57 13.92 1.40
N ALA A 136 3.83 14.76 2.12
CA ALA A 136 4.19 16.15 2.36
C ALA A 136 5.17 16.31 3.54
N ASP A 137 5.33 15.29 4.38
CA ASP A 137 6.21 15.28 5.54
C ASP A 137 7.59 14.74 5.13
N PRO A 138 8.69 15.53 5.21
CA PRO A 138 10.03 15.09 4.81
C PRO A 138 10.54 13.85 5.56
N LYS A 139 10.14 13.66 6.83
CA LYS A 139 10.50 12.46 7.59
C LYS A 139 9.81 11.22 7.02
N VAL A 140 8.54 11.35 6.64
CA VAL A 140 7.79 10.26 6.02
C VAL A 140 8.33 9.96 4.62
N VAL A 141 8.77 10.97 3.86
CA VAL A 141 9.47 10.76 2.58
C VAL A 141 10.73 9.92 2.78
N ALA A 142 11.53 10.20 3.81
CA ALA A 142 12.72 9.40 4.12
C ALA A 142 12.35 7.94 4.47
N LEU A 143 11.27 7.72 5.24
CA LEU A 143 10.76 6.37 5.56
C LEU A 143 10.30 5.62 4.30
N ILE A 144 9.56 6.27 3.41
CA ILE A 144 9.11 5.69 2.13
C ILE A 144 10.31 5.26 1.29
N LYS A 145 11.33 6.11 1.17
CA LYS A 145 12.54 5.81 0.41
C LYS A 145 13.32 4.64 1.02
N ALA A 146 13.51 4.64 2.35
CA ALA A 146 14.16 3.54 3.05
C ALA A 146 13.38 2.22 2.88
N HIS A 147 12.07 2.24 3.01
CA HIS A 147 11.20 1.09 2.78
C HIS A 147 11.34 0.54 1.36
N ALA A 148 11.34 1.40 0.35
CA ALA A 148 11.50 0.97 -1.04
C ALA A 148 12.81 0.22 -1.27
N GLN A 149 13.91 0.66 -0.64
CA GLN A 149 15.21 -0.02 -0.71
C GLN A 149 15.18 -1.38 0.01
N VAL A 150 14.53 -1.46 1.18
CA VAL A 150 14.40 -2.72 1.93
C VAL A 150 13.57 -3.75 1.16
N VAL A 151 12.50 -3.32 0.47
CA VAL A 151 11.72 -4.23 -0.40
C VAL A 151 12.58 -4.79 -1.54
N SER A 152 13.50 -4.01 -2.12
CA SER A 152 14.46 -4.54 -3.10
C SER A 152 15.37 -5.60 -2.50
N LYS A 153 15.86 -5.40 -1.27
CA LYS A 153 16.66 -6.42 -0.56
C LYS A 153 15.83 -7.68 -0.25
N PHE A 154 14.53 -7.56 0.00
CA PHE A 154 13.65 -8.74 0.14
C PHE A 154 13.58 -9.56 -1.15
N ILE A 155 13.54 -8.90 -2.30
CA ILE A 155 13.56 -9.57 -3.61
C ILE A 155 14.90 -10.27 -3.83
N GLU A 156 16.01 -9.62 -3.48
CA GLU A 156 17.37 -10.15 -3.67
C GLU A 156 17.70 -11.30 -2.71
N ASN A 157 17.37 -11.16 -1.42
CA ASN A 157 17.82 -12.02 -0.33
C ASN A 157 16.70 -12.88 0.29
N GLY A 158 15.45 -12.67 -0.13
CA GLY A 158 14.30 -13.49 0.29
C GLY A 158 14.05 -13.46 1.79
N ARG A 159 13.73 -14.63 2.34
CA ARG A 159 13.39 -14.79 3.76
C ARG A 159 14.50 -14.39 4.72
N ALA A 160 15.77 -14.51 4.31
CA ALA A 160 16.89 -14.11 5.16
C ALA A 160 16.87 -12.61 5.48
N GLU A 161 16.52 -11.78 4.51
CA GLU A 161 16.36 -10.34 4.75
C GLU A 161 15.12 -10.03 5.55
N ALA A 162 14.00 -10.71 5.30
CA ALA A 162 12.76 -10.53 6.05
C ALA A 162 12.88 -10.88 7.55
N MET A 163 13.93 -11.60 7.94
CA MET A 163 14.24 -11.87 9.35
C MET A 163 15.11 -10.80 10.02
N ARG A 164 15.61 -9.82 9.27
CA ARG A 164 16.40 -8.71 9.81
C ARG A 164 15.51 -7.56 10.28
N ASN A 165 16.08 -6.70 11.12
CA ASN A 165 15.52 -5.42 11.47
C ASN A 165 16.28 -4.32 10.73
N HIS A 166 15.57 -3.36 10.18
CA HIS A 166 16.13 -2.26 9.43
C HIS A 166 16.09 -0.98 10.26
N PRO A 167 17.20 -0.22 10.32
CA PRO A 167 17.25 1.04 11.06
C PRO A 167 16.34 2.08 10.40
N LEU A 168 15.96 3.07 11.20
CA LEU A 168 15.30 4.27 10.67
C LEU A 168 16.31 5.09 9.85
N PRO A 169 15.86 5.78 8.80
CA PRO A 169 16.70 6.77 8.12
C PRO A 169 17.02 7.92 9.07
N ASP A 170 18.17 8.57 8.84
CA ASP A 170 18.65 9.75 9.59
C ASP A 170 17.75 10.98 9.39
#